data_201be084503b3199b41aa1d360258251
#
_entry.id   201be084503b3199b41aa1d360258251
#
_cell.length_a   1.000
_cell.length_b   1.000
_cell.length_c   1.000
_cell.angle_alpha   90.00
_cell.angle_beta   90.00
_cell.angle_gamma   90.00
#
_symmetry.space_group_name_H-M   'P 1'
#
loop_
_entity.id
_entity.type
_entity.pdbx_description
1 polymer ?
#
loop_
_entity_poly.entity_id
_entity_poly.type
_entity_poly.pdbx_seq_one_letter_code
_entity_poly.pdbx_strand_id
1 'polypeptide(L)'
;MEQPIKEQFEINSIKPRNVFIAFLFSLFFPGLGQVYNGQPKKAILFFGLLLLFPVFFGIARGATFFYGLLAFLFVMMCLRIFIIIDGMIYAKRQKEYVLKKYNRWFYYLLIAIAMSAILWFYNLDSILEVQVFRIPTTSSYPTLHVGDHVVADLKVYKNSEPNYGDIVVYSNPDGYMYIFRIVGLPNDTIALNDNVLSVNGKPCGETFVKDTIFEDISVKEFLEELPNGHKHSIYKFIQPNYLAKSNVTDIVVPADNYYLLGDNRDNAADSRYEGFVSKDEIKGRVVYIYFSREIDRINIDFRDK
;
A
#
# COMPACT_ATOMS: atom_id res chain seq x y z
N MET A 1 16.78 53.43 40.37
CA MET A 1 15.75 52.50 40.89
C MET A 1 15.21 51.53 39.77
N GLU A 2 15.70 51.58 38.52
CA GLU A 2 15.26 50.72 37.43
C GLU A 2 16.09 49.41 37.24
N GLN A 3 17.32 49.33 37.75
CA GLN A 3 18.16 48.14 37.62
C GLN A 3 17.64 46.88 38.33
N PRO A 4 17.10 46.91 39.58
CA PRO A 4 16.67 45.68 40.25
C PRO A 4 15.42 45.02 39.61
N ILE A 5 14.58 45.81 38.93
CA ILE A 5 13.38 45.28 38.27
C ILE A 5 13.75 44.54 36.94
N LYS A 6 14.73 45.05 36.19
CA LYS A 6 15.23 44.39 34.98
C LYS A 6 15.95 43.08 35.31
N GLU A 7 16.81 43.06 36.33
CA GLU A 7 17.51 41.86 36.78
C GLU A 7 16.53 40.80 37.31
N GLN A 8 15.49 41.19 38.02
CA GLN A 8 14.47 40.30 38.54
C GLN A 8 13.56 39.75 37.41
N PHE A 9 13.33 40.51 36.33
CA PHE A 9 12.64 40.07 35.15
C PHE A 9 13.49 39.08 34.31
N GLU A 10 14.81 39.29 34.22
CA GLU A 10 15.74 38.38 33.56
C GLU A 10 15.89 37.04 34.30
N ILE A 11 16.00 37.07 35.63
CA ILE A 11 16.07 35.87 36.49
C ILE A 11 14.80 35.04 36.39
N ASN A 12 13.61 35.66 36.33
CA ASN A 12 12.33 34.98 36.18
C ASN A 12 12.12 34.38 34.79
N SER A 13 12.93 34.72 33.78
CA SER A 13 12.88 34.18 32.44
C SER A 13 13.76 32.93 32.22
N ILE A 14 14.65 32.64 33.18
CA ILE A 14 15.53 31.45 33.12
C ILE A 14 14.78 30.24 33.68
N LYS A 15 14.57 29.25 32.87
CA LYS A 15 13.91 27.98 33.28
C LYS A 15 14.62 26.80 32.68
N PRO A 16 14.89 25.71 33.44
CA PRO A 16 15.42 24.48 32.88
C PRO A 16 14.44 23.88 31.90
N ARG A 17 14.94 23.18 30.89
CA ARG A 17 14.11 22.42 29.97
C ARG A 17 13.75 21.08 30.58
N ASN A 18 12.47 20.72 30.49
CA ASN A 18 11.97 19.44 30.98
C ASN A 18 12.12 18.37 29.90
N VAL A 19 12.84 17.29 30.20
CA VAL A 19 13.13 16.19 29.29
C VAL A 19 11.83 15.48 28.88
N PHE A 20 10.89 15.30 29.80
CA PHE A 20 9.62 14.63 29.55
C PHE A 20 8.72 15.45 28.59
N ILE A 21 8.70 16.78 28.75
CA ILE A 21 7.97 17.67 27.82
C ILE A 21 8.62 17.61 26.43
N ALA A 22 9.96 17.65 26.34
CA ALA A 22 10.67 17.52 25.06
C ALA A 22 10.40 16.17 24.38
N PHE A 23 10.34 15.08 25.17
CA PHE A 23 9.94 13.76 24.71
C PHE A 23 8.52 13.77 24.13
N LEU A 24 7.52 14.22 24.90
CA LEU A 24 6.13 14.23 24.44
C LEU A 24 5.96 15.09 23.19
N PHE A 25 6.56 16.27 23.13
CA PHE A 25 6.49 17.13 21.96
C PHE A 25 7.12 16.47 20.73
N SER A 26 8.28 15.81 20.87
CA SER A 26 8.93 15.10 19.76
C SER A 26 8.18 13.82 19.37
N LEU A 27 7.50 13.18 20.32
CA LEU A 27 6.72 11.96 20.08
C LEU A 27 5.48 12.24 19.22
N PHE A 28 4.73 13.29 19.53
CA PHE A 28 3.51 13.63 18.80
C PHE A 28 3.80 14.43 17.52
N PHE A 29 4.72 15.40 17.60
CA PHE A 29 5.05 16.31 16.51
C PHE A 29 6.56 16.34 16.26
N PRO A 30 7.07 15.73 15.15
CA PRO A 30 8.49 15.69 14.87
C PRO A 30 9.10 17.09 14.74
N GLY A 31 10.04 17.42 15.60
CA GLY A 31 10.66 18.74 15.63
C GLY A 31 10.08 19.70 16.68
N LEU A 32 8.88 19.48 17.23
CA LEU A 32 8.30 20.37 18.23
C LEU A 32 9.13 20.37 19.54
N GLY A 33 9.73 19.23 19.92
CA GLY A 33 10.67 19.16 21.02
C GLY A 33 11.93 19.99 20.79
N GLN A 34 12.42 20.09 19.56
CA GLN A 34 13.53 20.97 19.18
C GLN A 34 13.13 22.44 19.27
N VAL A 35 11.91 22.80 18.83
CA VAL A 35 11.38 24.17 19.06
C VAL A 35 11.32 24.49 20.54
N TYR A 36 10.78 23.56 21.35
CA TYR A 36 10.74 23.72 22.82
C TYR A 36 12.13 23.98 23.38
N ASN A 37 13.15 23.31 22.89
CA ASN A 37 14.55 23.48 23.32
C ASN A 37 15.26 24.70 22.69
N GLY A 38 14.56 25.52 21.90
CA GLY A 38 15.15 26.72 21.30
C GLY A 38 15.88 26.50 19.97
N GLN A 39 15.65 25.37 19.31
CA GLN A 39 16.30 24.98 18.05
C GLN A 39 15.33 24.95 16.84
N PRO A 40 14.65 26.06 16.48
CA PRO A 40 13.64 26.07 15.42
C PRO A 40 14.21 25.66 14.04
N LYS A 41 15.45 26.06 13.72
CA LYS A 41 16.10 25.66 12.45
C LYS A 41 16.24 24.14 12.34
N LYS A 42 16.62 23.48 13.44
CA LYS A 42 16.76 22.03 13.51
C LYS A 42 15.40 21.33 13.44
N ALA A 43 14.37 21.92 14.02
CA ALA A 43 12.99 21.44 13.92
C ALA A 43 12.51 21.43 12.46
N ILE A 44 12.74 22.51 11.70
CA ILE A 44 12.41 22.62 10.29
C ILE A 44 13.17 21.57 9.47
N LEU A 45 14.48 21.39 9.74
CA LEU A 45 15.29 20.38 9.08
C LEU A 45 14.72 18.97 9.30
N PHE A 46 14.42 18.61 10.54
CA PHE A 46 13.93 17.27 10.88
C PHE A 46 12.53 16.99 10.32
N PHE A 47 11.65 17.97 10.40
CA PHE A 47 10.32 17.85 9.80
C PHE A 47 10.40 17.75 8.26
N GLY A 48 11.26 18.60 7.66
CA GLY A 48 11.54 18.55 6.21
C GLY A 48 12.10 17.20 5.76
N LEU A 49 13.03 16.60 6.50
CA LEU A 49 13.57 15.27 6.17
C LEU A 49 12.47 14.21 6.18
N LEU A 50 11.55 14.24 7.17
CA LEU A 50 10.44 13.30 7.24
C LEU A 50 9.44 13.47 6.08
N LEU A 51 9.29 14.66 5.52
CA LEU A 51 8.42 14.90 4.37
C LEU A 51 9.13 14.60 3.04
N LEU A 52 10.40 14.94 2.90
CA LEU A 52 11.13 14.80 1.64
C LEU A 52 11.62 13.38 1.38
N PHE A 53 11.99 12.63 2.42
CA PHE A 53 12.49 11.26 2.24
C PHE A 53 11.47 10.36 1.52
N PRO A 54 10.17 10.30 1.91
CA PRO A 54 9.17 9.54 1.16
C PRO A 54 9.06 9.97 -0.32
N VAL A 55 9.18 11.27 -0.62
CA VAL A 55 9.12 11.77 -2.00
C VAL A 55 10.27 11.21 -2.83
N PHE A 56 11.51 11.31 -2.35
CA PHE A 56 12.66 10.73 -3.06
C PHE A 56 12.56 9.21 -3.19
N PHE A 57 12.03 8.55 -2.15
CA PHE A 57 11.86 7.10 -2.15
C PHE A 57 10.77 6.65 -3.14
N GLY A 58 9.67 7.41 -3.27
CA GLY A 58 8.62 7.21 -4.26
C GLY A 58 9.14 7.38 -5.69
N ILE A 59 9.92 8.46 -5.94
CA ILE A 59 10.57 8.67 -7.25
C ILE A 59 11.46 7.48 -7.63
N ALA A 60 12.20 6.92 -6.66
CA ALA A 60 13.05 5.74 -6.85
C ALA A 60 12.24 4.43 -6.97
N ARG A 61 10.91 4.46 -6.79
CA ARG A 61 10.00 3.29 -6.81
C ARG A 61 10.40 2.20 -5.80
N GLY A 62 11.07 2.57 -4.73
CA GLY A 62 11.58 1.62 -3.73
C GLY A 62 10.48 0.80 -3.06
N ALA A 63 9.28 1.37 -2.86
CA ALA A 63 8.16 0.70 -2.21
C ALA A 63 7.51 -0.42 -3.07
N THR A 64 7.81 -0.49 -4.37
CA THR A 64 7.34 -1.57 -5.25
C THR A 64 8.10 -2.88 -5.03
N PHE A 65 9.14 -2.89 -4.20
CA PHE A 65 9.92 -4.07 -3.81
C PHE A 65 9.76 -4.34 -2.32
N PHE A 66 9.58 -5.60 -1.94
CA PHE A 66 9.38 -5.99 -0.54
C PHE A 66 10.49 -5.47 0.39
N TYR A 67 11.74 -5.76 0.09
CA TYR A 67 12.87 -5.28 0.90
C TYR A 67 13.04 -3.77 0.85
N GLY A 68 12.65 -3.13 -0.25
CA GLY A 68 12.60 -1.67 -0.35
C GLY A 68 11.59 -1.07 0.63
N LEU A 69 10.37 -1.61 0.70
CA LEU A 69 9.37 -1.20 1.68
C LEU A 69 9.88 -1.37 3.12
N LEU A 70 10.51 -2.52 3.44
CA LEU A 70 11.10 -2.74 4.76
C LEU A 70 12.20 -1.74 5.08
N ALA A 71 13.08 -1.45 4.12
CA ALA A 71 14.14 -0.45 4.28
C ALA A 71 13.55 0.95 4.52
N PHE A 72 12.51 1.31 3.79
CA PHE A 72 11.79 2.58 3.98
C PHE A 72 11.24 2.71 5.40
N LEU A 73 10.49 1.69 5.86
CA LEU A 73 9.92 1.68 7.21
C LEU A 73 11.00 1.74 8.29
N PHE A 74 12.09 1.00 8.10
CA PHE A 74 13.23 1.00 9.02
C PHE A 74 13.90 2.38 9.12
N VAL A 75 14.19 3.02 7.98
CA VAL A 75 14.82 4.35 7.94
C VAL A 75 13.89 5.40 8.57
N MET A 76 12.58 5.36 8.26
CA MET A 76 11.60 6.28 8.86
C MET A 76 11.52 6.10 10.38
N MET A 77 11.54 4.85 10.85
CA MET A 77 11.55 4.54 12.29
C MET A 77 12.83 5.06 12.95
N CYS A 78 14.01 4.78 12.38
CA CYS A 78 15.28 5.27 12.91
C CYS A 78 15.34 6.79 12.97
N LEU A 79 14.91 7.48 11.91
CA LEU A 79 14.84 8.94 11.88
C LEU A 79 13.89 9.48 12.95
N ARG A 80 12.76 8.84 13.15
CA ARG A 80 11.78 9.22 14.18
C ARG A 80 12.35 9.08 15.58
N ILE A 81 12.98 7.95 15.89
CA ILE A 81 13.64 7.67 17.17
C ILE A 81 14.78 8.67 17.39
N PHE A 82 15.59 8.93 16.39
CA PHE A 82 16.68 9.89 16.46
C PHE A 82 16.18 11.30 16.83
N ILE A 83 15.11 11.80 16.21
CA ILE A 83 14.51 13.11 16.52
C ILE A 83 14.07 13.19 17.99
N ILE A 84 13.44 12.12 18.51
CA ILE A 84 12.98 12.03 19.89
C ILE A 84 14.18 12.09 20.85
N ILE A 85 15.17 11.24 20.63
CA ILE A 85 16.38 11.14 21.49
C ILE A 85 17.15 12.46 21.47
N ASP A 86 17.33 13.07 20.30
CA ASP A 86 18.00 14.37 20.17
C ASP A 86 17.30 15.45 21.00
N GLY A 87 15.96 15.52 20.95
CA GLY A 87 15.17 16.45 21.74
C GLY A 87 15.35 16.25 23.24
N MET A 88 15.36 14.99 23.70
CA MET A 88 15.56 14.63 25.09
C MET A 88 16.98 14.98 25.60
N ILE A 89 18.01 14.58 24.84
CA ILE A 89 19.42 14.84 25.20
C ILE A 89 19.66 16.35 25.30
N TYR A 90 19.15 17.11 24.34
CA TYR A 90 19.35 18.55 24.35
C TYR A 90 18.63 19.22 25.53
N ALA A 91 17.38 18.82 25.85
CA ALA A 91 16.65 19.30 27.01
C ALA A 91 17.42 19.01 28.32
N LYS A 92 17.99 17.80 28.47
CA LYS A 92 18.79 17.41 29.66
C LYS A 92 20.01 18.29 29.86
N ARG A 93 20.63 18.78 28.77
CA ARG A 93 21.83 19.66 28.83
C ARG A 93 21.49 21.10 29.17
N GLN A 94 20.24 21.53 28.92
CA GLN A 94 19.81 22.93 29.16
C GLN A 94 19.22 23.13 30.56
N LYS A 95 20.08 23.27 31.54
CA LYS A 95 19.68 23.55 32.91
C LYS A 95 19.27 25.01 33.10
N GLU A 96 19.89 25.94 32.36
CA GLU A 96 19.62 27.37 32.37
C GLU A 96 19.25 27.82 30.95
N TYR A 97 17.98 28.07 30.69
CA TYR A 97 17.48 28.47 29.38
C TYR A 97 16.65 29.76 29.51
N VAL A 98 17.06 30.81 28.79
CA VAL A 98 16.31 32.05 28.69
C VAL A 98 15.14 31.87 27.73
N LEU A 99 13.92 32.05 28.25
CA LEU A 99 12.70 31.90 27.48
C LEU A 99 12.64 32.93 26.34
N LYS A 100 12.46 32.46 25.12
CA LYS A 100 12.25 33.29 23.92
C LYS A 100 10.76 33.55 23.69
N LYS A 101 10.43 34.54 22.86
CA LYS A 101 9.04 34.92 22.54
C LYS A 101 8.18 33.74 22.06
N TYR A 102 8.76 32.81 21.31
CA TYR A 102 8.06 31.63 20.80
C TYR A 102 7.95 30.46 21.81
N ASN A 103 8.46 30.60 23.03
CA ASN A 103 8.30 29.59 24.08
C ASN A 103 7.01 29.75 24.92
N ARG A 104 6.04 30.49 24.43
CA ARG A 104 4.69 30.54 25.00
C ARG A 104 3.86 29.37 24.51
N TRP A 105 2.96 28.82 25.32
CA TRP A 105 2.17 27.63 25.04
C TRP A 105 1.38 27.69 23.71
N PHE A 106 0.83 28.86 23.39
CA PHE A 106 0.03 29.03 22.17
C PHE A 106 0.86 28.94 20.88
N TYR A 107 2.17 29.28 20.88
CA TYR A 107 3.03 29.06 19.73
C TYR A 107 3.25 27.57 19.44
N TYR A 108 3.39 26.73 20.49
CA TYR A 108 3.48 25.28 20.30
C TYR A 108 2.20 24.73 19.74
N LEU A 109 1.03 25.23 20.21
CA LEU A 109 -0.26 24.86 19.66
C LEU A 109 -0.41 25.26 18.19
N LEU A 110 -0.04 26.50 17.82
CA LEU A 110 -0.07 26.97 16.44
C LEU A 110 0.85 26.14 15.53
N ILE A 111 2.06 25.81 15.98
CA ILE A 111 2.98 24.95 15.23
C ILE A 111 2.40 23.55 15.08
N ALA A 112 1.83 22.97 16.13
CA ALA A 112 1.19 21.66 16.08
C ALA A 112 0.01 21.64 15.09
N ILE A 113 -0.84 22.67 15.08
CA ILE A 113 -1.94 22.83 14.13
C ILE A 113 -1.40 22.95 12.70
N ALA A 114 -0.36 23.77 12.47
CA ALA A 114 0.24 23.93 11.14
C ALA A 114 0.85 22.60 10.63
N MET A 115 1.55 21.87 11.49
CA MET A 115 2.09 20.55 11.16
C MET A 115 0.98 19.53 10.86
N SER A 116 -0.09 19.53 11.65
CA SER A 116 -1.25 18.65 11.41
C SER A 116 -1.92 18.97 10.08
N ALA A 117 -2.07 20.26 9.75
CA ALA A 117 -2.63 20.68 8.46
C ALA A 117 -1.76 20.21 7.28
N ILE A 118 -0.42 20.34 7.39
CA ILE A 118 0.49 19.82 6.35
C ILE A 118 0.32 18.30 6.20
N LEU A 119 0.31 17.56 7.32
CA LEU A 119 0.16 16.09 7.30
C LEU A 119 -1.20 15.65 6.80
N TRP A 120 -2.26 16.44 6.99
CA TRP A 120 -3.60 16.16 6.47
C TRP A 120 -3.63 16.09 4.93
N PHE A 121 -2.88 17.00 4.27
CA PHE A 121 -2.77 17.03 2.81
C PHE A 121 -1.67 16.13 2.26
N TYR A 122 -0.87 15.51 3.15
CA TYR A 122 0.26 14.67 2.77
C TYR A 122 -0.20 13.23 2.54
N ASN A 123 -0.58 12.91 1.29
CA ASN A 123 -1.02 11.57 0.91
C ASN A 123 0.19 10.69 0.58
N LEU A 124 0.54 9.81 1.51
CA LEU A 124 1.71 8.93 1.39
C LEU A 124 1.56 7.91 0.25
N ASP A 125 0.36 7.37 0.03
CA ASP A 125 0.10 6.39 -1.03
C ASP A 125 0.35 6.99 -2.41
N SER A 126 -0.14 8.22 -2.63
CA SER A 126 0.11 8.95 -3.88
C SER A 126 1.58 9.32 -4.07
N ILE A 127 2.32 9.56 -2.98
CA ILE A 127 3.75 9.91 -3.03
C ILE A 127 4.60 8.69 -3.32
N LEU A 128 4.32 7.58 -2.66
CA LEU A 128 5.02 6.30 -2.86
C LEU A 128 4.56 5.59 -4.13
N GLU A 129 3.41 6.02 -4.70
CA GLU A 129 2.75 5.43 -5.88
C GLU A 129 2.45 3.93 -5.70
N VAL A 130 2.24 3.52 -4.45
CA VAL A 130 1.78 2.18 -4.07
C VAL A 130 0.63 2.30 -3.08
N GLN A 131 -0.25 1.31 -3.11
CA GLN A 131 -1.34 1.19 -2.15
C GLN A 131 -1.42 -0.25 -1.62
N VAL A 132 -1.82 -0.36 -0.36
CA VAL A 132 -1.97 -1.63 0.34
C VAL A 132 -3.43 -2.07 0.31
N PHE A 133 -3.66 -3.35 0.00
CA PHE A 133 -4.98 -3.96 0.04
C PHE A 133 -4.96 -5.23 0.88
N ARG A 134 -6.03 -5.46 1.63
CA ARG A 134 -6.26 -6.72 2.33
C ARG A 134 -7.21 -7.57 1.50
N ILE A 135 -6.91 -8.86 1.36
CA ILE A 135 -7.74 -9.82 0.65
C ILE A 135 -8.86 -10.30 1.60
N PRO A 136 -10.12 -9.96 1.35
CA PRO A 136 -11.23 -10.33 2.22
C PRO A 136 -11.97 -11.60 1.80
N THR A 137 -11.80 -12.05 0.55
CA THR A 137 -12.58 -13.13 -0.06
C THR A 137 -11.70 -14.22 -0.64
N THR A 138 -12.31 -15.33 -0.97
CA THR A 138 -11.66 -16.54 -1.51
C THR A 138 -11.61 -16.60 -3.03
N SER A 139 -12.07 -15.56 -3.72
CA SER A 139 -12.22 -15.54 -5.19
C SER A 139 -10.91 -15.67 -5.97
N SER A 140 -9.79 -15.31 -5.35
CA SER A 140 -8.45 -15.34 -5.96
C SER A 140 -7.58 -16.51 -5.47
N TYR A 141 -8.17 -17.51 -4.75
CA TYR A 141 -7.46 -18.74 -4.42
C TYR A 141 -7.13 -19.53 -5.68
N PRO A 142 -5.99 -20.23 -5.70
CA PRO A 142 -4.98 -20.41 -4.66
C PRO A 142 -3.92 -19.30 -4.63
N THR A 143 -3.99 -18.32 -5.52
CA THR A 143 -2.95 -17.29 -5.65
C THR A 143 -2.94 -16.33 -4.48
N LEU A 144 -4.09 -15.79 -4.09
CA LEU A 144 -4.24 -14.89 -2.95
C LEU A 144 -5.16 -15.51 -1.90
N HIS A 145 -4.72 -15.55 -0.64
CA HIS A 145 -5.47 -16.11 0.48
C HIS A 145 -6.17 -15.02 1.30
N VAL A 146 -7.29 -15.40 1.92
CA VAL A 146 -8.00 -14.49 2.84
C VAL A 146 -7.08 -14.06 3.98
N GLY A 147 -6.93 -12.77 4.15
CA GLY A 147 -6.05 -12.17 5.15
C GLY A 147 -4.65 -11.85 4.66
N ASP A 148 -4.32 -12.18 3.40
CA ASP A 148 -3.14 -11.62 2.75
C ASP A 148 -3.27 -10.12 2.64
N HIS A 149 -2.17 -9.43 2.82
CA HIS A 149 -2.03 -8.01 2.57
C HIS A 149 -1.05 -7.82 1.42
N VAL A 150 -1.55 -7.28 0.33
CA VAL A 150 -0.79 -7.10 -0.91
C VAL A 150 -0.45 -5.63 -1.13
N VAL A 151 0.65 -5.38 -1.81
CA VAL A 151 1.02 -4.06 -2.33
C VAL A 151 0.65 -4.01 -3.81
N ALA A 152 -0.04 -2.96 -4.21
CA ALA A 152 -0.30 -2.65 -5.62
C ALA A 152 0.50 -1.43 -6.06
N ASP A 153 1.13 -1.52 -7.23
CA ASP A 153 1.83 -0.45 -7.92
C ASP A 153 0.81 0.35 -8.73
N LEU A 154 0.57 1.61 -8.35
CA LEU A 154 -0.43 2.48 -8.96
C LEU A 154 0.08 3.20 -10.22
N LYS A 155 1.40 3.11 -10.48
CA LYS A 155 2.02 3.84 -11.61
C LYS A 155 2.39 2.93 -12.78
N VAL A 156 2.36 1.61 -12.59
CA VAL A 156 2.84 0.67 -13.61
C VAL A 156 2.22 0.93 -14.98
N TYR A 157 0.91 1.18 -15.03
CA TYR A 157 0.17 1.38 -16.27
C TYR A 157 0.16 2.83 -16.80
N LYS A 158 0.92 3.74 -16.18
CA LYS A 158 1.21 5.05 -16.78
C LYS A 158 2.20 4.94 -17.95
N ASN A 159 3.06 3.91 -17.93
CA ASN A 159 4.15 3.73 -18.89
C ASN A 159 4.13 2.38 -19.60
N SER A 160 3.17 1.50 -19.27
CA SER A 160 2.96 0.19 -19.88
C SER A 160 1.48 -0.11 -20.01
N GLU A 161 1.13 -1.07 -20.86
CA GLU A 161 -0.23 -1.59 -20.94
C GLU A 161 -0.40 -2.78 -20.01
N PRO A 162 -1.60 -2.99 -19.43
CA PRO A 162 -1.95 -4.23 -18.75
C PRO A 162 -1.80 -5.42 -19.68
N ASN A 163 -1.32 -6.56 -19.15
CA ASN A 163 -1.03 -7.75 -19.94
C ASN A 163 -1.66 -9.00 -19.31
N TYR A 164 -1.72 -10.09 -20.10
CA TYR A 164 -2.15 -11.40 -19.61
C TYR A 164 -1.36 -11.79 -18.35
N GLY A 165 -2.07 -12.28 -17.35
CA GLY A 165 -1.50 -12.74 -16.09
C GLY A 165 -1.36 -11.66 -15.02
N ASP A 166 -1.45 -10.37 -15.38
CA ASP A 166 -1.42 -9.30 -14.39
C ASP A 166 -2.58 -9.44 -13.40
N ILE A 167 -2.29 -9.46 -12.10
CA ILE A 167 -3.30 -9.36 -11.06
C ILE A 167 -3.53 -7.87 -10.80
N VAL A 168 -4.72 -7.38 -11.13
CA VAL A 168 -5.02 -5.96 -11.06
C VAL A 168 -6.02 -5.63 -9.97
N VAL A 169 -5.83 -4.45 -9.36
CA VAL A 169 -6.83 -3.80 -8.53
C VAL A 169 -7.63 -2.86 -9.42
N TYR A 170 -8.93 -3.01 -9.42
CA TYR A 170 -9.82 -2.10 -10.14
C TYR A 170 -11.02 -1.70 -9.28
N SER A 171 -11.65 -0.58 -9.63
CA SER A 171 -12.88 -0.14 -8.98
C SER A 171 -14.06 -0.35 -9.93
N ASN A 172 -15.15 -0.97 -9.42
CA ASN A 172 -16.39 -1.00 -10.17
C ASN A 172 -17.08 0.40 -10.16
N PRO A 173 -18.13 0.61 -10.95
CA PRO A 173 -18.85 1.88 -10.99
C PRO A 173 -19.41 2.34 -9.63
N ASP A 174 -19.72 1.41 -8.72
CA ASP A 174 -20.20 1.71 -7.36
C ASP A 174 -19.07 2.10 -6.40
N GLY A 175 -17.79 2.05 -6.85
CA GLY A 175 -16.62 2.42 -6.08
C GLY A 175 -16.05 1.30 -5.21
N TYR A 176 -16.56 0.06 -5.32
CA TYR A 176 -15.97 -1.10 -4.65
C TYR A 176 -14.69 -1.55 -5.36
N MET A 177 -13.69 -1.95 -4.58
CA MET A 177 -12.40 -2.41 -5.08
C MET A 177 -12.40 -3.93 -5.21
N TYR A 178 -12.00 -4.42 -6.39
CA TYR A 178 -11.85 -5.82 -6.72
C TYR A 178 -10.42 -6.14 -7.14
N ILE A 179 -10.03 -7.41 -6.97
CA ILE A 179 -8.69 -7.90 -7.35
C ILE A 179 -8.88 -9.20 -8.11
N PHE A 180 -8.60 -9.16 -9.42
CA PHE A 180 -8.69 -10.31 -10.31
C PHE A 180 -7.55 -10.31 -11.32
N ARG A 181 -7.42 -11.43 -12.04
CA ARG A 181 -6.39 -11.63 -13.07
C ARG A 181 -6.89 -11.28 -14.45
N ILE A 182 -6.07 -10.56 -15.23
CA ILE A 182 -6.33 -10.30 -16.65
C ILE A 182 -6.10 -11.59 -17.44
N VAL A 183 -7.13 -12.04 -18.15
CA VAL A 183 -7.10 -13.20 -19.03
C VAL A 183 -7.52 -12.87 -20.47
N GLY A 184 -8.03 -11.66 -20.71
CA GLY A 184 -8.37 -11.16 -22.05
C GLY A 184 -7.96 -9.71 -22.21
N LEU A 185 -7.33 -9.40 -23.35
CA LEU A 185 -6.86 -8.08 -23.75
C LEU A 185 -7.84 -7.44 -24.74
N PRO A 186 -7.76 -6.12 -25.00
CA PRO A 186 -8.57 -5.45 -26.02
C PRO A 186 -8.54 -6.18 -27.37
N ASN A 187 -9.73 -6.39 -27.94
CA ASN A 187 -9.99 -7.11 -29.19
C ASN A 187 -9.80 -8.63 -29.15
N ASP A 188 -9.50 -9.24 -28.01
CA ASP A 188 -9.51 -10.69 -27.89
C ASP A 188 -10.94 -11.25 -27.96
N THR A 189 -11.06 -12.44 -28.50
CA THR A 189 -12.27 -13.25 -28.40
C THR A 189 -12.12 -14.24 -27.27
N ILE A 190 -12.98 -14.17 -26.27
CA ILE A 190 -12.95 -15.00 -25.06
C ILE A 190 -14.11 -15.98 -25.09
N ALA A 191 -13.81 -17.26 -24.82
CA ALA A 191 -14.80 -18.28 -24.55
C ALA A 191 -14.42 -19.10 -23.32
N LEU A 192 -15.39 -19.57 -22.58
CA LEU A 192 -15.22 -20.60 -21.56
C LEU A 192 -16.13 -21.78 -21.86
N ASN A 193 -15.59 -22.97 -21.77
CA ASN A 193 -16.33 -24.21 -21.85
C ASN A 193 -15.97 -25.06 -20.63
N ASP A 194 -16.91 -25.22 -19.72
CA ASP A 194 -16.72 -25.90 -18.44
C ASP A 194 -15.47 -25.35 -17.68
N ASN A 195 -15.42 -24.03 -17.57
CA ASN A 195 -14.30 -23.27 -16.99
C ASN A 195 -12.93 -23.47 -17.69
N VAL A 196 -12.87 -24.06 -18.86
CA VAL A 196 -11.68 -24.08 -19.73
C VAL A 196 -11.67 -22.80 -20.55
N LEU A 197 -10.68 -21.95 -20.32
CA LEU A 197 -10.50 -20.67 -21.01
C LEU A 197 -9.99 -20.91 -22.45
N SER A 198 -10.59 -20.21 -23.40
CA SER A 198 -10.08 -20.10 -24.77
C SER A 198 -9.92 -18.62 -25.13
N VAL A 199 -8.81 -18.27 -25.74
CA VAL A 199 -8.51 -16.93 -26.23
C VAL A 199 -8.24 -17.01 -27.75
N ASN A 200 -8.97 -16.21 -28.52
CA ASN A 200 -8.87 -16.16 -29.98
C ASN A 200 -9.02 -17.55 -30.64
N GLY A 201 -9.98 -18.32 -30.13
CA GLY A 201 -10.29 -19.68 -30.62
C GLY A 201 -9.27 -20.75 -30.22
N LYS A 202 -8.27 -20.44 -29.41
CA LYS A 202 -7.28 -21.40 -28.90
C LYS A 202 -7.50 -21.64 -27.41
N PRO A 203 -7.71 -22.90 -26.97
CA PRO A 203 -7.82 -23.22 -25.56
C PRO A 203 -6.48 -22.93 -24.85
N CYS A 204 -6.56 -22.33 -23.68
CA CYS A 204 -5.44 -22.21 -22.78
C CYS A 204 -5.05 -23.57 -22.22
N GLY A 205 -3.75 -23.85 -22.13
CA GLY A 205 -3.26 -25.11 -21.60
C GLY A 205 -3.55 -25.26 -20.13
N GLU A 206 -4.12 -26.40 -19.72
CA GLU A 206 -4.32 -26.71 -18.29
C GLU A 206 -3.57 -28.00 -17.95
N THR A 207 -2.73 -27.95 -16.93
CA THR A 207 -2.04 -29.13 -16.38
C THR A 207 -2.59 -29.43 -15.00
N PHE A 208 -3.13 -30.61 -14.78
CA PHE A 208 -3.59 -31.05 -13.47
C PHE A 208 -2.41 -31.12 -12.49
N VAL A 209 -2.58 -30.53 -11.31
CA VAL A 209 -1.57 -30.50 -10.25
C VAL A 209 -1.93 -31.49 -9.16
N LYS A 210 -3.10 -31.33 -8.54
CA LYS A 210 -3.57 -32.21 -7.44
C LYS A 210 -5.05 -32.02 -7.16
N ASP A 211 -5.63 -32.99 -6.46
CA ASP A 211 -6.89 -32.81 -5.74
C ASP A 211 -6.58 -32.25 -4.34
N THR A 212 -7.41 -31.35 -3.85
CA THR A 212 -7.26 -30.75 -2.52
C THR A 212 -8.62 -30.38 -1.94
N ILE A 213 -8.65 -30.04 -0.65
CA ILE A 213 -9.85 -29.57 0.03
C ILE A 213 -9.67 -28.08 0.29
N PHE A 214 -10.66 -27.31 -0.08
CA PHE A 214 -10.73 -25.88 0.13
C PHE A 214 -12.07 -25.54 0.83
N GLU A 215 -12.03 -25.00 2.06
CA GLU A 215 -13.25 -24.69 2.86
C GLU A 215 -14.28 -25.84 2.87
N ASP A 216 -13.82 -27.07 3.12
CA ASP A 216 -14.61 -28.32 3.12
C ASP A 216 -15.16 -28.73 1.73
N ILE A 217 -14.79 -28.03 0.66
CA ILE A 217 -15.15 -28.36 -0.71
C ILE A 217 -13.96 -29.07 -1.39
N SER A 218 -14.24 -30.20 -2.06
CA SER A 218 -13.24 -30.88 -2.88
C SER A 218 -13.00 -30.13 -4.17
N VAL A 219 -11.76 -29.71 -4.41
CA VAL A 219 -11.34 -28.93 -5.60
C VAL A 219 -10.18 -29.60 -6.30
N LYS A 220 -10.07 -29.33 -7.60
CA LYS A 220 -8.90 -29.65 -8.42
C LYS A 220 -8.08 -28.38 -8.63
N GLU A 221 -6.78 -28.50 -8.39
CA GLU A 221 -5.82 -27.48 -8.78
C GLU A 221 -5.26 -27.79 -10.16
N PHE A 222 -5.31 -26.81 -11.04
CA PHE A 222 -4.69 -26.83 -12.35
C PHE A 222 -3.68 -25.70 -12.47
N LEU A 223 -2.63 -25.93 -13.24
CA LEU A 223 -1.73 -24.89 -13.74
C LEU A 223 -2.24 -24.48 -15.13
N GLU A 224 -2.78 -23.27 -15.25
CA GLU A 224 -3.26 -22.71 -16.51
C GLU A 224 -2.15 -21.90 -17.17
N GLU A 225 -2.00 -22.04 -18.51
CA GLU A 225 -1.04 -21.30 -19.32
C GLU A 225 -1.77 -20.35 -20.26
N LEU A 226 -1.55 -19.03 -20.06
CA LEU A 226 -2.14 -17.97 -20.87
C LEU A 226 -1.39 -17.77 -22.21
N PRO A 227 -1.96 -17.03 -23.19
CA PRO A 227 -1.37 -16.90 -24.53
C PRO A 227 0.05 -16.36 -24.58
N ASN A 228 0.49 -15.57 -23.58
CA ASN A 228 1.84 -15.05 -23.46
C ASN A 228 2.82 -16.02 -22.77
N GLY A 229 2.38 -17.25 -22.43
CA GLY A 229 3.17 -18.24 -21.70
C GLY A 229 3.17 -18.07 -20.17
N HIS A 230 2.44 -17.09 -19.64
CA HIS A 230 2.28 -16.92 -18.20
C HIS A 230 1.52 -18.11 -17.60
N LYS A 231 2.05 -18.68 -16.52
CA LYS A 231 1.46 -19.83 -15.81
C LYS A 231 1.03 -19.46 -14.41
N HIS A 232 -0.17 -19.87 -14.02
CA HIS A 232 -0.70 -19.66 -12.69
C HIS A 232 -1.63 -20.79 -12.25
N SER A 233 -1.76 -21.02 -10.97
CA SER A 233 -2.67 -22.01 -10.41
C SER A 233 -4.10 -21.50 -10.39
N ILE A 234 -5.06 -22.38 -10.74
CA ILE A 234 -6.49 -22.14 -10.63
C ILE A 234 -7.16 -23.27 -9.87
N TYR A 235 -8.27 -22.97 -9.19
CA TYR A 235 -9.15 -23.95 -8.55
C TYR A 235 -10.44 -24.12 -9.35
N LYS A 236 -10.84 -25.40 -9.51
CA LYS A 236 -12.16 -25.83 -10.03
C LYS A 236 -12.77 -26.81 -9.06
N PHE A 237 -14.08 -26.70 -8.79
CA PHE A 237 -14.78 -27.63 -7.90
C PHE A 237 -14.91 -29.00 -8.56
N ILE A 238 -14.71 -30.08 -7.78
CA ILE A 238 -14.91 -31.44 -8.28
C ILE A 238 -16.41 -31.69 -8.52
N GLN A 239 -17.25 -31.19 -7.63
CA GLN A 239 -18.71 -31.19 -7.84
C GLN A 239 -19.09 -29.88 -8.51
N PRO A 240 -19.79 -29.93 -9.65
CA PRO A 240 -20.16 -28.72 -10.39
C PRO A 240 -20.93 -27.73 -9.51
N ASN A 241 -20.51 -26.48 -9.51
CA ASN A 241 -21.29 -25.40 -8.94
C ASN A 241 -22.29 -24.91 -10.01
N TYR A 242 -23.52 -25.40 -9.93
CA TYR A 242 -24.58 -25.04 -10.92
C TYR A 242 -24.95 -23.56 -10.91
N LEU A 243 -24.52 -22.80 -9.92
CA LEU A 243 -24.69 -21.35 -9.84
C LEU A 243 -23.54 -20.59 -10.51
N ALA A 244 -22.41 -21.26 -10.77
CA ALA A 244 -21.25 -20.64 -11.42
C ALA A 244 -21.46 -20.58 -12.94
N LYS A 245 -21.12 -19.43 -13.53
CA LYS A 245 -21.07 -19.26 -14.99
C LYS A 245 -19.80 -19.91 -15.55
N SER A 246 -19.82 -21.24 -15.72
CA SER A 246 -18.70 -22.01 -16.26
C SER A 246 -18.59 -21.94 -17.78
N ASN A 247 -19.64 -21.48 -18.46
CA ASN A 247 -19.70 -21.41 -19.93
C ASN A 247 -19.95 -19.96 -20.39
N VAL A 248 -19.12 -19.51 -21.32
CA VAL A 248 -19.23 -18.19 -21.97
C VAL A 248 -19.00 -18.45 -23.47
N THR A 249 -19.97 -18.13 -24.31
CA THR A 249 -19.82 -18.16 -25.76
C THR A 249 -18.96 -16.99 -26.22
N ASP A 250 -18.31 -17.17 -27.38
CA ASP A 250 -17.39 -16.19 -27.97
C ASP A 250 -17.83 -14.74 -27.77
N ILE A 251 -17.14 -14.04 -26.90
CA ILE A 251 -17.33 -12.61 -26.65
C ILE A 251 -16.08 -11.85 -27.03
N VAL A 252 -16.23 -10.74 -27.73
CA VAL A 252 -15.10 -9.89 -28.11
C VAL A 252 -14.90 -8.82 -27.04
N VAL A 253 -13.70 -8.75 -26.50
CA VAL A 253 -13.32 -7.69 -25.54
C VAL A 253 -13.25 -6.35 -26.29
N PRO A 254 -14.04 -5.32 -25.88
CA PRO A 254 -13.99 -4.03 -26.55
C PRO A 254 -12.61 -3.37 -26.47
N ALA A 255 -12.35 -2.39 -27.34
CA ALA A 255 -11.17 -1.55 -27.24
C ALA A 255 -11.11 -0.89 -25.85
N ASP A 256 -9.89 -0.75 -25.29
CA ASP A 256 -9.61 -0.18 -23.98
C ASP A 256 -10.28 -0.91 -22.79
N ASN A 257 -10.74 -2.13 -22.99
CA ASN A 257 -11.31 -3.00 -21.96
C ASN A 257 -10.51 -4.28 -21.81
N TYR A 258 -10.70 -4.92 -20.65
CA TYR A 258 -10.04 -6.16 -20.26
C TYR A 258 -11.06 -7.16 -19.74
N TYR A 259 -10.76 -8.45 -19.89
CA TYR A 259 -11.55 -9.53 -19.32
C TYR A 259 -10.78 -10.16 -18.18
N LEU A 260 -11.36 -10.16 -17.00
CA LEU A 260 -10.73 -10.60 -15.77
C LEU A 260 -11.43 -11.83 -15.22
N LEU A 261 -10.65 -12.80 -14.73
CA LEU A 261 -11.17 -13.96 -14.01
C LEU A 261 -10.55 -14.09 -12.62
N GLY A 262 -11.34 -14.62 -11.69
CA GLY A 262 -10.84 -15.12 -10.42
C GLY A 262 -10.14 -16.46 -10.61
N ASP A 263 -9.03 -16.67 -9.90
CA ASP A 263 -8.30 -17.94 -9.95
C ASP A 263 -9.10 -19.08 -9.30
N ASN A 264 -10.06 -18.77 -8.40
CA ASN A 264 -11.07 -19.71 -7.91
C ASN A 264 -12.29 -19.69 -8.84
N ARG A 265 -12.20 -20.42 -9.93
CA ARG A 265 -13.12 -20.38 -11.07
C ARG A 265 -14.60 -20.57 -10.70
N ASP A 266 -14.90 -21.41 -9.74
CA ASP A 266 -16.28 -21.69 -9.32
C ASP A 266 -16.75 -20.83 -8.15
N ASN A 267 -15.88 -19.92 -7.64
CA ASN A 267 -16.19 -19.07 -6.49
C ASN A 267 -15.72 -17.61 -6.68
N ALA A 268 -15.91 -17.06 -7.87
CA ALA A 268 -15.54 -15.67 -8.18
C ALA A 268 -16.66 -14.95 -8.92
N ALA A 269 -17.03 -13.76 -8.45
CA ALA A 269 -17.91 -12.82 -9.16
C ALA A 269 -17.02 -11.88 -9.99
N ASP A 270 -16.56 -12.37 -11.13
CA ASP A 270 -15.62 -11.72 -12.03
C ASP A 270 -16.30 -11.25 -13.34
N SER A 271 -15.54 -11.03 -14.42
CA SER A 271 -16.07 -10.53 -15.69
C SER A 271 -17.16 -11.41 -16.31
N ARG A 272 -17.31 -12.66 -15.89
CA ARG A 272 -18.43 -13.51 -16.29
C ARG A 272 -19.78 -12.97 -15.81
N TYR A 273 -19.78 -12.18 -14.72
CA TYR A 273 -20.96 -11.63 -14.08
C TYR A 273 -21.04 -10.10 -14.25
N GLU A 274 -19.91 -9.42 -14.03
CA GLU A 274 -19.81 -7.95 -13.98
C GLU A 274 -19.49 -7.34 -15.36
N GLY A 275 -19.07 -8.16 -16.34
CA GLY A 275 -18.68 -7.70 -17.66
C GLY A 275 -17.23 -7.25 -17.76
N PHE A 276 -16.94 -6.44 -18.77
CA PHE A 276 -15.60 -5.94 -19.04
C PHE A 276 -15.20 -4.86 -18.05
N VAL A 277 -13.88 -4.77 -17.80
CA VAL A 277 -13.27 -3.73 -16.97
C VAL A 277 -12.52 -2.77 -17.87
N SER A 278 -12.86 -1.49 -17.82
CA SER A 278 -12.18 -0.48 -18.63
C SER A 278 -10.78 -0.17 -18.07
N LYS A 279 -9.89 0.30 -18.92
CA LYS A 279 -8.55 0.71 -18.52
C LYS A 279 -8.55 1.77 -17.40
N ASP A 280 -9.51 2.69 -17.43
CA ASP A 280 -9.62 3.78 -16.45
C ASP A 280 -10.09 3.28 -15.06
N GLU A 281 -10.76 2.14 -15.00
CA GLU A 281 -11.17 1.50 -13.76
C GLU A 281 -9.99 0.79 -13.08
N ILE A 282 -8.95 0.38 -13.84
CA ILE A 282 -7.76 -0.27 -13.29
C ILE A 282 -6.93 0.76 -12.53
N LYS A 283 -6.72 0.52 -11.24
CA LYS A 283 -5.97 1.40 -10.34
C LYS A 283 -4.49 1.05 -10.28
N GLY A 284 -4.13 -0.23 -10.42
CA GLY A 284 -2.75 -0.68 -10.38
C GLY A 284 -2.62 -2.19 -10.44
N ARG A 285 -1.37 -2.66 -10.43
CA ARG A 285 -1.01 -4.08 -10.44
C ARG A 285 -0.55 -4.54 -9.08
N VAL A 286 -1.05 -5.65 -8.59
CA VAL A 286 -0.53 -6.33 -7.40
C VAL A 286 0.89 -6.81 -7.69
N VAL A 287 1.84 -6.44 -6.81
CA VAL A 287 3.25 -6.77 -7.01
C VAL A 287 3.78 -7.81 -6.05
N TYR A 288 3.40 -7.76 -4.76
CA TYR A 288 3.82 -8.77 -3.78
C TYR A 288 2.92 -8.80 -2.54
N ILE A 289 3.02 -9.88 -1.76
CA ILE A 289 2.42 -10.00 -0.42
C ILE A 289 3.40 -9.44 0.61
N TYR A 290 3.03 -8.38 1.32
CA TYR A 290 3.91 -7.82 2.36
C TYR A 290 3.62 -8.35 3.76
N PHE A 291 2.40 -8.88 3.99
CA PHE A 291 2.01 -9.52 5.23
C PHE A 291 0.98 -10.61 4.95
N SER A 292 1.11 -11.74 5.64
CA SER A 292 0.16 -12.84 5.65
C SER A 292 0.13 -13.51 7.02
N ARG A 293 -0.95 -14.22 7.35
CA ARG A 293 -0.99 -15.12 8.49
C ARG A 293 -0.14 -16.36 8.27
N GLU A 294 0.04 -16.76 7.02
CA GLU A 294 0.89 -17.84 6.57
C GLU A 294 2.26 -17.26 6.20
N ILE A 295 3.29 -17.51 7.03
CA ILE A 295 4.59 -16.84 6.94
C ILE A 295 5.29 -17.11 5.60
N ASP A 296 5.13 -18.31 5.04
CA ASP A 296 5.69 -18.74 3.75
C ASP A 296 5.13 -17.98 2.55
N ARG A 297 4.00 -17.29 2.73
CA ARG A 297 3.38 -16.44 1.70
C ARG A 297 3.96 -15.02 1.67
N ILE A 298 4.65 -14.59 2.73
CA ILE A 298 5.24 -13.25 2.78
C ILE A 298 6.36 -13.15 1.75
N ASN A 299 6.38 -12.05 0.97
CA ASN A 299 7.32 -11.79 -0.11
C ASN A 299 7.11 -12.67 -1.37
N ILE A 300 5.93 -13.29 -1.54
CA ILE A 300 5.56 -13.82 -2.87
C ILE A 300 5.44 -12.64 -3.83
N ASP A 301 6.24 -12.66 -4.88
CA ASP A 301 6.27 -11.64 -5.93
C ASP A 301 5.46 -12.13 -7.15
N PHE A 302 4.61 -11.26 -7.70
CA PHE A 302 3.73 -11.57 -8.82
C PHE A 302 4.17 -10.95 -10.15
N ARG A 303 5.30 -10.23 -10.19
CA ARG A 303 5.75 -9.53 -11.39
C ARG A 303 6.33 -10.44 -12.45
N ASP A 304 6.95 -11.53 -12.03
CA ASP A 304 7.71 -12.45 -12.89
C ASP A 304 7.11 -13.87 -12.90
N LYS A 305 5.87 -14.02 -12.45
CA LYS A 305 5.19 -15.33 -12.36
C LYS A 305 4.08 -15.43 -13.37
#